data_1dc88a0486fc3d1e5bd533449259cda6
#
_entry.id   1dc88a0486fc3d1e5bd533449259cda6
#
_cell.length_a   1.000
_cell.length_b   1.000
_cell.length_c   1.000
_cell.angle_alpha   90.00
_cell.angle_beta   90.00
_cell.angle_gamma   90.00
#
_symmetry.space_group_name_H-M   'P 1'
#
loop_
_entity.id
_entity.type
_entity.pdbx_description
1 polymer ?
#
loop_
_entity_poly.entity_id
_entity_poly.type
_entity_poly.pdbx_seq_one_letter_code
_entity_poly.pdbx_strand_id
1 'polypeptide(L)'
;QGKTSGAYSFGAYDSMPYILLNYTDTLKDVFTIVHEMGHSMHSYYTRNAQPYTYGDHSIFTAEVASTVNESLLIKHLLATEKDENMRKYLLNYYIEEFRTTLFRQTMFAEFELLAHEEIEKGGVLTAGWLNDTYNKLNDLYFGPAMEDDGYIKYEWSRIPHFYRGFYVY
;
A
#
# COMPACT_ATOMS: atom_id res chain seq x y z
N GLN A 1 -14.11 2.86 21.61
CA GLN A 1 -12.71 2.63 21.99
C GLN A 1 -12.25 1.28 21.42
N GLY A 2 -11.01 1.17 20.93
CA GLY A 2 -10.44 -0.07 20.39
C GLY A 2 -10.78 -0.38 18.93
N LYS A 3 -11.44 0.52 18.19
CA LYS A 3 -11.71 0.36 16.76
C LYS A 3 -10.44 0.61 15.96
N THR A 4 -10.05 -0.35 15.12
CA THR A 4 -8.91 -0.22 14.21
C THR A 4 -9.38 0.41 12.90
N SER A 5 -8.57 1.30 12.33
CA SER A 5 -8.79 1.86 10.98
C SER A 5 -8.44 0.82 9.91
N GLY A 6 -8.88 1.06 8.69
CA GLY A 6 -8.56 0.24 7.53
C GLY A 6 -9.79 -0.37 6.87
N ALA A 7 -9.50 -1.13 5.82
CA ALA A 7 -10.48 -1.90 5.07
C ALA A 7 -9.85 -3.24 4.65
N TYR A 8 -10.68 -4.19 4.25
CA TYR A 8 -10.22 -5.42 3.62
C TYR A 8 -11.33 -6.06 2.79
N SER A 9 -10.92 -6.78 1.77
CA SER A 9 -11.76 -7.73 1.05
C SER A 9 -11.43 -9.15 1.51
N PHE A 10 -12.46 -9.94 1.77
CA PHE A 10 -12.30 -11.33 2.19
C PHE A 10 -13.45 -12.20 1.66
N GLY A 11 -13.27 -13.50 1.66
CA GLY A 11 -14.28 -14.50 1.34
C GLY A 11 -13.69 -15.90 1.39
N ALA A 12 -14.51 -16.90 1.66
CA ALA A 12 -14.12 -18.31 1.56
C ALA A 12 -14.25 -18.81 0.12
N TYR A 13 -13.60 -19.92 -0.21
CA TYR A 13 -13.83 -20.64 -1.46
C TYR A 13 -15.33 -21.05 -1.54
N ASP A 14 -15.91 -21.01 -2.73
CA ASP A 14 -17.33 -21.22 -2.98
C ASP A 14 -18.30 -20.19 -2.34
N SER A 15 -17.76 -19.07 -1.85
CA SER A 15 -18.57 -17.97 -1.33
C SER A 15 -18.34 -16.67 -2.09
N MET A 16 -19.32 -15.76 -2.02
CA MET A 16 -19.11 -14.40 -2.51
C MET A 16 -18.13 -13.66 -1.61
N PRO A 17 -17.17 -12.91 -2.19
CA PRO A 17 -16.31 -12.03 -1.40
C PRO A 17 -17.14 -10.90 -0.79
N TYR A 18 -16.66 -10.38 0.35
CA TYR A 18 -17.24 -9.22 1.03
C TYR A 18 -16.17 -8.22 1.41
N ILE A 19 -16.57 -6.98 1.54
CA ILE A 19 -15.70 -5.85 1.90
C ILE A 19 -16.10 -5.35 3.28
N LEU A 20 -15.11 -5.17 4.16
CA LEU A 20 -15.28 -4.42 5.39
C LEU A 20 -14.53 -3.10 5.26
N LEU A 21 -15.18 -2.01 5.63
CA LEU A 21 -14.66 -0.66 5.47
C LEU A 21 -15.01 0.20 6.69
N ASN A 22 -14.06 1.01 7.14
CA ASN A 22 -14.31 2.10 8.08
C ASN A 22 -14.58 3.39 7.28
N TYR A 23 -15.83 3.60 6.90
CA TYR A 23 -16.22 4.71 6.03
C TYR A 23 -16.38 6.02 6.82
N THR A 24 -15.80 7.11 6.31
CA THR A 24 -15.75 8.44 6.94
C THR A 24 -16.18 9.58 6.00
N ASP A 25 -16.85 9.27 4.90
CA ASP A 25 -17.39 10.21 3.90
C ASP A 25 -16.31 11.07 3.21
N THR A 26 -15.13 10.48 2.94
CA THR A 26 -14.05 11.15 2.22
C THR A 26 -13.84 10.58 0.82
N LEU A 27 -13.20 11.34 -0.06
CA LEU A 27 -12.79 10.83 -1.38
C LEU A 27 -11.88 9.60 -1.25
N LYS A 28 -11.03 9.57 -0.22
CA LYS A 28 -10.19 8.41 0.08
C LYS A 28 -11.01 7.14 0.30
N ASP A 29 -12.16 7.24 0.97
CA ASP A 29 -13.02 6.07 1.21
C ASP A 29 -13.64 5.54 -0.08
N VAL A 30 -13.94 6.42 -1.05
CA VAL A 30 -14.41 6.01 -2.38
C VAL A 30 -13.32 5.19 -3.10
N PHE A 31 -12.07 5.66 -3.09
CA PHE A 31 -10.95 4.91 -3.65
C PHE A 31 -10.72 3.59 -2.89
N THR A 32 -10.84 3.61 -1.57
CA THR A 32 -10.71 2.39 -0.76
C THR A 32 -11.77 1.34 -1.14
N ILE A 33 -13.03 1.74 -1.33
CA ILE A 33 -14.08 0.81 -1.82
C ILE A 33 -13.70 0.21 -3.16
N VAL A 34 -13.25 1.03 -4.10
CA VAL A 34 -12.87 0.60 -5.45
C VAL A 34 -11.65 -0.31 -5.42
N HIS A 35 -10.68 -0.04 -4.55
CA HIS A 35 -9.53 -0.89 -4.25
C HIS A 35 -9.97 -2.27 -3.77
N GLU A 36 -10.78 -2.33 -2.72
CA GLU A 36 -11.27 -3.59 -2.14
C GLU A 36 -12.18 -4.36 -3.12
N MET A 37 -12.92 -3.65 -3.98
CA MET A 37 -13.68 -4.29 -5.08
C MET A 37 -12.75 -4.95 -6.09
N GLY A 38 -11.57 -4.37 -6.37
CA GLY A 38 -10.54 -4.99 -7.20
C GLY A 38 -10.11 -6.34 -6.65
N HIS A 39 -9.81 -6.41 -5.36
CA HIS A 39 -9.51 -7.66 -4.66
C HIS A 39 -10.68 -8.65 -4.71
N SER A 40 -11.90 -8.16 -4.47
CA SER A 40 -13.11 -8.99 -4.52
C SER A 40 -13.30 -9.63 -5.89
N MET A 41 -13.18 -8.84 -6.96
CA MET A 41 -13.29 -9.33 -8.34
C MET A 41 -12.18 -10.34 -8.67
N HIS A 42 -10.95 -10.05 -8.28
CA HIS A 42 -9.82 -10.95 -8.49
C HIS A 42 -10.07 -12.30 -7.80
N SER A 43 -10.43 -12.29 -6.52
CA SER A 43 -10.74 -13.49 -5.75
C SER A 43 -11.92 -14.26 -6.34
N TYR A 44 -12.98 -13.57 -6.75
CA TYR A 44 -14.15 -14.18 -7.37
C TYR A 44 -13.79 -14.94 -8.66
N TYR A 45 -13.08 -14.28 -9.59
CA TYR A 45 -12.68 -14.92 -10.85
C TYR A 45 -11.66 -16.02 -10.66
N THR A 46 -10.71 -15.86 -9.75
CA THR A 46 -9.72 -16.89 -9.41
C THR A 46 -10.43 -18.16 -8.91
N ARG A 47 -11.33 -18.03 -7.94
CA ARG A 47 -12.04 -19.16 -7.33
C ARG A 47 -13.01 -19.85 -8.28
N ASN A 48 -13.60 -19.11 -9.20
CA ASN A 48 -14.46 -19.71 -10.24
C ASN A 48 -13.67 -20.44 -11.33
N ALA A 49 -12.41 -20.05 -11.56
CA ALA A 49 -11.58 -20.64 -12.62
C ALA A 49 -10.62 -21.74 -12.12
N GLN A 50 -10.36 -21.78 -10.82
CA GLN A 50 -9.35 -22.67 -10.22
C GLN A 50 -9.97 -23.61 -9.18
N PRO A 51 -9.44 -24.82 -9.00
CA PRO A 51 -9.83 -25.71 -7.91
C PRO A 51 -9.38 -25.11 -6.56
N TYR A 52 -9.95 -25.60 -5.48
CA TYR A 52 -9.72 -25.11 -4.11
C TYR A 52 -8.24 -24.89 -3.76
N THR A 53 -7.37 -25.82 -4.13
CA THR A 53 -5.92 -25.75 -3.87
C THR A 53 -5.20 -24.59 -4.57
N TYR A 54 -5.81 -24.02 -5.61
CA TYR A 54 -5.31 -22.86 -6.37
C TYR A 54 -6.28 -21.67 -6.33
N GLY A 55 -7.24 -21.70 -5.41
CA GLY A 55 -8.27 -20.66 -5.27
C GLY A 55 -7.80 -19.34 -4.71
N ASP A 56 -6.57 -19.27 -4.19
CA ASP A 56 -5.94 -18.04 -3.75
C ASP A 56 -4.82 -17.63 -4.71
N HIS A 57 -4.56 -16.35 -4.78
CA HIS A 57 -3.48 -15.74 -5.56
C HIS A 57 -2.36 -15.26 -4.64
N SER A 58 -1.15 -15.12 -5.18
CA SER A 58 -0.01 -14.62 -4.42
C SER A 58 -0.18 -13.13 -4.08
N ILE A 59 0.43 -12.69 -2.98
CA ILE A 59 0.44 -11.28 -2.58
C ILE A 59 1.09 -10.39 -3.66
N PHE A 60 2.04 -10.93 -4.42
CA PHE A 60 2.70 -10.24 -5.53
C PHE A 60 1.71 -9.75 -6.60
N THR A 61 0.64 -10.52 -6.88
CA THR A 61 -0.37 -10.18 -7.89
C THR A 61 -1.63 -9.55 -7.29
N ALA A 62 -1.77 -9.58 -5.96
CA ALA A 62 -2.98 -9.12 -5.29
C ALA A 62 -3.31 -7.65 -5.61
N GLU A 63 -2.30 -6.77 -5.53
CA GLU A 63 -2.49 -5.34 -5.72
C GLU A 63 -2.62 -4.91 -7.18
N VAL A 64 -2.40 -5.79 -8.15
CA VAL A 64 -2.60 -5.47 -9.57
C VAL A 64 -4.07 -5.15 -9.85
N ALA A 65 -4.99 -5.98 -9.35
CA ALA A 65 -6.41 -5.78 -9.58
C ALA A 65 -6.95 -4.53 -8.85
N SER A 66 -6.52 -4.30 -7.62
CA SER A 66 -6.94 -3.14 -6.81
C SER A 66 -6.44 -1.83 -7.41
N THR A 67 -5.15 -1.73 -7.75
CA THR A 67 -4.55 -0.51 -8.30
C THR A 67 -5.03 -0.21 -9.73
N VAL A 68 -5.32 -1.22 -10.55
CA VAL A 68 -5.97 -1.02 -11.85
C VAL A 68 -7.35 -0.41 -11.69
N ASN A 69 -8.14 -0.90 -10.74
CA ASN A 69 -9.47 -0.35 -10.45
C ASN A 69 -9.40 1.12 -10.01
N GLU A 70 -8.48 1.47 -9.11
CA GLU A 70 -8.25 2.87 -8.72
C GLU A 70 -7.84 3.74 -9.92
N SER A 71 -6.96 3.22 -10.78
CA SER A 71 -6.54 3.90 -12.00
C SER A 71 -7.68 4.14 -12.99
N LEU A 72 -8.62 3.21 -13.09
CA LEU A 72 -9.83 3.38 -13.91
C LEU A 72 -10.74 4.45 -13.32
N LEU A 73 -10.94 4.46 -12.01
CA LEU A 73 -11.76 5.46 -11.33
C LEU A 73 -11.18 6.86 -11.49
N ILE A 74 -9.89 7.06 -11.20
CA ILE A 74 -9.29 8.40 -11.30
C ILE A 74 -9.34 8.95 -12.73
N LYS A 75 -9.11 8.10 -13.74
CA LYS A 75 -9.24 8.48 -15.15
C LYS A 75 -10.67 8.89 -15.49
N HIS A 76 -11.66 8.14 -15.01
CA HIS A 76 -13.06 8.49 -15.21
C HIS A 76 -13.42 9.83 -14.55
N LEU A 77 -13.04 10.04 -13.30
CA LEU A 77 -13.28 11.27 -12.58
C LEU A 77 -12.63 12.47 -13.28
N LEU A 78 -11.37 12.36 -13.70
CA LEU A 78 -10.67 13.41 -14.43
C LEU A 78 -11.29 13.72 -15.80
N ALA A 79 -11.92 12.73 -16.45
CA ALA A 79 -12.61 12.94 -17.74
C ALA A 79 -13.98 13.61 -17.58
N THR A 80 -14.66 13.42 -16.46
CA THR A 80 -16.02 13.90 -16.24
C THR A 80 -16.12 15.16 -15.40
N GLU A 81 -15.16 15.41 -14.50
CA GLU A 81 -15.13 16.57 -13.62
C GLU A 81 -14.83 17.86 -14.41
N LYS A 82 -15.61 18.90 -14.14
CA LYS A 82 -15.52 20.22 -14.80
C LYS A 82 -14.96 21.31 -13.90
N ASP A 83 -15.09 21.16 -12.58
CA ASP A 83 -14.55 22.11 -11.62
C ASP A 83 -13.02 22.01 -11.58
N GLU A 84 -12.34 23.13 -11.84
CA GLU A 84 -10.88 23.16 -11.91
C GLU A 84 -10.20 22.84 -10.57
N ASN A 85 -10.78 23.25 -9.44
CA ASN A 85 -10.19 22.98 -8.14
C ASN A 85 -10.33 21.50 -7.78
N MET A 86 -11.48 20.91 -8.10
CA MET A 86 -11.68 19.47 -7.94
C MET A 86 -10.73 18.69 -8.84
N ARG A 87 -10.52 19.11 -10.09
CA ARG A 87 -9.54 18.49 -10.99
C ARG A 87 -8.11 18.56 -10.46
N LYS A 88 -7.70 19.70 -9.91
CA LYS A 88 -6.38 19.84 -9.26
C LYS A 88 -6.25 18.92 -8.05
N TYR A 89 -7.30 18.83 -7.25
CA TYR A 89 -7.34 17.91 -6.11
C TYR A 89 -7.21 16.44 -6.53
N LEU A 90 -7.95 16.02 -7.56
CA LEU A 90 -7.86 14.67 -8.13
C LEU A 90 -6.46 14.37 -8.71
N LEU A 91 -5.85 15.33 -9.39
CA LEU A 91 -4.49 15.18 -9.90
C LEU A 91 -3.46 15.04 -8.78
N ASN A 92 -3.59 15.88 -7.74
CA ASN A 92 -2.73 15.75 -6.56
C ASN A 92 -2.93 14.42 -5.86
N TYR A 93 -4.17 13.96 -5.71
CA TYR A 93 -4.48 12.64 -5.16
C TYR A 93 -3.80 11.53 -5.98
N TYR A 94 -3.87 11.60 -7.30
CA TYR A 94 -3.26 10.62 -8.21
C TYR A 94 -1.73 10.58 -8.10
N ILE A 95 -1.08 11.74 -7.95
CA ILE A 95 0.37 11.82 -7.72
C ILE A 95 0.74 11.21 -6.35
N GLU A 96 -0.05 11.51 -5.31
CA GLU A 96 0.14 10.94 -3.99
C GLU A 96 0.00 9.41 -3.96
N GLU A 97 -0.86 8.83 -4.79
CA GLU A 97 -0.95 7.37 -4.95
C GLU A 97 0.38 6.78 -5.45
N PHE A 98 1.02 7.38 -6.43
CA PHE A 98 2.35 6.93 -6.87
C PHE A 98 3.39 7.06 -5.76
N ARG A 99 3.38 8.17 -5.04
CA ARG A 99 4.32 8.39 -3.93
C ARG A 99 4.15 7.35 -2.83
N THR A 100 2.92 7.08 -2.43
CA THR A 100 2.63 6.17 -1.30
C THR A 100 2.66 4.70 -1.68
N THR A 101 2.31 4.36 -2.91
CA THR A 101 2.19 2.97 -3.37
C THR A 101 3.46 2.49 -4.06
N LEU A 102 4.06 3.28 -4.95
CA LEU A 102 5.26 2.87 -5.68
C LEU A 102 6.54 3.22 -4.91
N PHE A 103 6.79 4.53 -4.72
CA PHE A 103 8.05 4.99 -4.12
C PHE A 103 8.22 4.52 -2.69
N ARG A 104 7.21 4.72 -1.86
CA ARG A 104 7.26 4.34 -0.45
C ARG A 104 7.36 2.82 -0.26
N GLN A 105 6.63 2.02 -1.03
CA GLN A 105 6.70 0.56 -0.89
C GLN A 105 8.05 0.02 -1.39
N THR A 106 8.60 0.58 -2.45
CA THR A 106 9.96 0.23 -2.91
C THR A 106 11.01 0.58 -1.84
N MET A 107 10.89 1.75 -1.21
CA MET A 107 11.75 2.15 -0.10
C MET A 107 11.66 1.17 1.08
N PHE A 108 10.45 0.68 1.39
CA PHE A 108 10.27 -0.31 2.44
C PHE A 108 10.94 -1.65 2.09
N ALA A 109 10.81 -2.09 0.85
CA ALA A 109 11.48 -3.30 0.36
C ALA A 109 13.01 -3.17 0.45
N GLU A 110 13.55 -2.02 0.07
CA GLU A 110 14.99 -1.77 0.18
C GLU A 110 15.47 -1.70 1.63
N PHE A 111 14.69 -1.08 2.52
CA PHE A 111 15.01 -1.07 3.95
C PHE A 111 15.04 -2.48 4.54
N GLU A 112 14.07 -3.32 4.19
CA GLU A 112 14.02 -4.73 4.61
C GLU A 112 15.23 -5.50 4.06
N LEU A 113 15.55 -5.34 2.78
CA LEU A 113 16.72 -5.95 2.16
C LEU A 113 18.02 -5.57 2.89
N LEU A 114 18.26 -4.27 3.12
CA LEU A 114 19.45 -3.79 3.82
C LEU A 114 19.54 -4.35 5.24
N ALA A 115 18.41 -4.46 5.95
CA ALA A 115 18.39 -5.05 7.29
C ALA A 115 18.76 -6.55 7.27
N HIS A 116 18.25 -7.31 6.32
CA HIS A 116 18.64 -8.71 6.13
C HIS A 116 20.12 -8.85 5.78
N GLU A 117 20.62 -8.07 4.83
CA GLU A 117 22.02 -8.09 4.44
C GLU A 117 22.98 -7.73 5.59
N GLU A 118 22.60 -6.80 6.47
CA GLU A 118 23.41 -6.45 7.65
C GLU A 118 23.59 -7.66 8.56
N ILE A 119 22.50 -8.40 8.83
CA ILE A 119 22.57 -9.61 9.66
C ILE A 119 23.36 -10.73 8.95
N GLU A 120 23.16 -10.93 7.66
CA GLU A 120 23.89 -11.95 6.88
C GLU A 120 25.40 -11.69 6.85
N LYS A 121 25.81 -10.42 6.86
CA LYS A 121 27.23 -10.01 6.98
C LYS A 121 27.78 -10.13 8.41
N GLY A 122 26.96 -10.56 9.38
CA GLY A 122 27.35 -10.68 10.80
C GLY A 122 27.21 -9.38 11.60
N GLY A 123 26.57 -8.38 11.06
CA GLY A 123 26.26 -7.13 11.73
C GLY A 123 25.14 -7.23 12.77
N VAL A 124 24.81 -6.12 13.42
CA VAL A 124 23.77 -6.06 14.45
C VAL A 124 22.80 -4.92 14.15
N LEU A 125 21.52 -5.23 14.08
CA LEU A 125 20.45 -4.23 13.94
C LEU A 125 20.23 -3.48 15.26
N THR A 126 20.97 -2.40 15.44
CA THR A 126 20.74 -1.47 16.53
C THR A 126 19.69 -0.42 16.13
N ALA A 127 19.02 0.21 17.12
CA ALA A 127 18.10 1.32 16.83
C ALA A 127 18.80 2.47 16.07
N GLY A 128 20.08 2.74 16.39
CA GLY A 128 20.89 3.73 15.65
C GLY A 128 21.05 3.35 14.18
N TRP A 129 21.47 2.13 13.90
CA TRP A 129 21.64 1.63 12.52
C TRP A 129 20.33 1.71 11.72
N LEU A 130 19.21 1.28 12.33
CA LEU A 130 17.89 1.30 11.71
C LEU A 130 17.45 2.75 11.41
N ASN A 131 17.61 3.66 12.35
CA ASN A 131 17.28 5.07 12.17
C ASN A 131 18.10 5.71 11.04
N ASP A 132 19.41 5.49 11.03
CA ASP A 132 20.32 6.07 10.04
C ASP A 132 20.04 5.50 8.63
N THR A 133 19.80 4.21 8.54
CA THR A 133 19.47 3.55 7.26
C THR A 133 18.13 4.03 6.73
N TYR A 134 17.11 4.10 7.57
CA TYR A 134 15.78 4.58 7.17
C TYR A 134 15.81 6.06 6.75
N ASN A 135 16.58 6.89 7.46
CA ASN A 135 16.75 8.30 7.11
C ASN A 135 17.42 8.46 5.74
N LYS A 136 18.50 7.74 5.48
CA LYS A 136 19.19 7.76 4.18
C LYS A 136 18.28 7.37 3.02
N LEU A 137 17.41 6.39 3.22
CA LEU A 137 16.44 5.99 2.21
C LEU A 137 15.39 7.09 1.99
N ASN A 138 14.90 7.73 3.05
CA ASN A 138 14.00 8.88 2.89
C ASN A 138 14.65 10.00 2.08
N ASP A 139 15.88 10.37 2.39
CA ASP A 139 16.62 11.39 1.63
C ASP A 139 16.78 11.01 0.17
N LEU A 140 17.05 9.73 -0.12
CA LEU A 140 17.21 9.21 -1.48
C LEU A 140 15.89 9.25 -2.27
N TYR A 141 14.81 8.76 -1.67
CA TYR A 141 13.52 8.58 -2.38
C TYR A 141 12.72 9.87 -2.50
N PHE A 142 12.82 10.78 -1.55
CA PHE A 142 12.05 12.04 -1.54
C PHE A 142 12.87 13.25 -2.01
N GLY A 143 14.20 13.13 -2.02
CA GLY A 143 15.11 14.12 -2.57
C GLY A 143 15.25 15.39 -1.72
N PRO A 144 16.08 16.31 -2.17
CA PRO A 144 16.52 17.46 -1.37
C PRO A 144 15.47 18.57 -1.19
N ALA A 145 14.31 18.45 -1.85
CA ALA A 145 13.22 19.41 -1.69
C ALA A 145 12.32 19.11 -0.47
N MET A 146 12.50 17.94 0.15
CA MET A 146 11.78 17.59 1.36
C MET A 146 12.52 18.11 2.58
N GLU A 147 11.83 18.90 3.40
CA GLU A 147 12.33 19.28 4.73
C GLU A 147 12.07 18.14 5.72
N ASP A 148 13.15 17.64 6.33
CA ASP A 148 13.08 16.65 7.40
C ASP A 148 13.01 17.36 8.77
N ASP A 149 11.98 17.05 9.55
CA ASP A 149 11.82 17.53 10.92
C ASP A 149 12.67 16.71 11.95
N GLY A 150 13.46 15.75 11.46
CA GLY A 150 14.29 14.86 12.26
C GLY A 150 13.53 13.69 12.91
N TYR A 151 12.22 13.55 12.63
CA TYR A 151 11.40 12.46 13.18
C TYR A 151 11.14 11.33 12.21
N ILE A 152 11.23 11.57 10.91
CA ILE A 152 10.93 10.55 9.89
C ILE A 152 11.81 9.30 10.05
N LYS A 153 13.03 9.43 10.52
CA LYS A 153 13.95 8.32 10.80
C LYS A 153 13.44 7.29 11.79
N TYR A 154 12.45 7.64 12.61
CA TYR A 154 11.84 6.72 13.59
C TYR A 154 10.60 6.02 13.05
N GLU A 155 10.12 6.36 11.85
CA GLU A 155 8.87 5.86 11.32
C GLU A 155 8.86 4.34 11.15
N TRP A 156 9.99 3.71 10.80
CA TRP A 156 10.11 2.26 10.66
C TRP A 156 9.59 1.51 11.88
N SER A 157 9.77 2.08 13.09
CA SER A 157 9.41 1.41 14.36
C SER A 157 7.90 1.18 14.54
N ARG A 158 7.05 1.95 13.86
CA ARG A 158 5.59 1.81 13.92
C ARG A 158 4.98 0.99 12.78
N ILE A 159 5.80 0.57 11.81
CA ILE A 159 5.32 -0.14 10.61
C ILE A 159 5.30 -1.64 10.89
N PRO A 160 4.11 -2.27 11.02
CA PRO A 160 4.01 -3.68 11.42
C PRO A 160 4.69 -4.66 10.46
N HIS A 161 4.81 -4.27 9.18
CA HIS A 161 5.39 -5.07 8.12
C HIS A 161 6.83 -5.48 8.40
N PHE A 162 7.64 -4.58 8.97
CA PHE A 162 9.04 -4.88 9.31
C PHE A 162 9.22 -5.88 10.46
N TYR A 163 8.14 -6.22 11.16
CA TYR A 163 8.14 -7.21 12.25
C TYR A 163 7.57 -8.56 11.82
N ARG A 164 7.22 -8.71 10.54
CA ARG A 164 6.68 -9.94 9.95
C ARG A 164 7.53 -10.30 8.74
N GLY A 165 8.19 -11.46 8.77
CA GLY A 165 9.01 -11.90 7.63
C GLY A 165 8.16 -12.11 6.37
N PHE A 166 8.64 -11.60 5.24
CA PHE A 166 8.08 -11.82 3.90
C PHE A 166 6.62 -11.43 3.74
N TYR A 167 6.18 -10.35 4.39
CA TYR A 167 4.77 -9.99 4.38
C TYR A 167 4.36 -9.13 3.19
N VAL A 168 5.22 -8.30 2.61
CA VAL A 168 4.78 -7.20 1.73
C VAL A 168 5.20 -7.34 0.29
N TYR A 169 6.24 -8.05 0.00
CA TYR A 169 6.88 -7.91 -1.33
C TYR A 169 6.85 -9.14 -2.15
#